data_4a428ea8358c5213b79bce3a978df53f
#
_entry.id   4a428ea8358c5213b79bce3a978df53f
#
_cell.length_a   1.000
_cell.length_b   1.000
_cell.length_c   1.000
_cell.angle_alpha   90.00
_cell.angle_beta   90.00
_cell.angle_gamma   90.00
#
_symmetry.space_group_name_H-M   'P 1'
#
loop_
_entity.id
_entity.type
_entity.pdbx_description
1 polymer ?
#
loop_
_entity_poly.entity_id
_entity_poly.type
_entity_poly.pdbx_seq_one_letter_code
_entity_poly.pdbx_strand_id
1 'polypeptide(L)'
;LAQFEKDEAVTVRVVFRMTDDENETVAMKEENLRARISNFFGKVPDYKIKTIQLYRVHQRVADTFRVGRALLVGDSAHNNNPSGGMGMNSGIHDAANLTEKLIRINNGESDSILDDYSNERRQYAVESVQLYTDQQYNNMVMSAEEERERRNKSLSEAASDPAKARAYLLRASMLEERI
;
A
#
# COMPACT_ATOMS: atom_id res chain seq x y z
N LEU A 1 12.63 -1.00 -7.24
CA LEU A 1 12.34 -0.97 -8.69
C LEU A 1 13.62 -0.57 -9.41
N ALA A 2 14.21 -1.46 -10.19
CA ALA A 2 15.33 -1.14 -11.07
C ALA A 2 14.76 -0.70 -12.42
N GLN A 3 15.10 0.50 -12.87
CA GLN A 3 14.81 0.97 -14.23
C GLN A 3 16.10 0.80 -15.05
N PHE A 4 16.04 0.01 -16.11
CA PHE A 4 17.17 -0.24 -16.98
C PHE A 4 17.04 0.63 -18.24
N GLU A 5 17.90 1.63 -18.39
CA GLU A 5 18.14 2.31 -19.66
C GLU A 5 19.50 1.83 -20.21
N LYS A 6 19.51 1.49 -21.50
CA LYS A 6 20.72 1.08 -22.22
C LYS A 6 21.64 2.30 -22.36
N ASP A 7 22.85 2.22 -21.85
CA ASP A 7 23.96 3.19 -21.92
C ASP A 7 24.00 4.33 -20.88
N GLU A 8 23.12 4.35 -19.86
CA GLU A 8 23.26 5.26 -18.72
C GLU A 8 23.40 4.50 -17.39
N ALA A 9 24.01 5.15 -16.40
CA ALA A 9 24.21 4.57 -15.08
C ALA A 9 22.85 4.15 -14.45
N VAL A 10 22.72 2.89 -14.09
CA VAL A 10 21.53 2.36 -13.42
C VAL A 10 21.26 3.13 -12.14
N THR A 11 20.06 3.67 -11.99
CA THR A 11 19.62 4.26 -10.74
C THR A 11 18.76 3.28 -9.96
N VAL A 12 19.16 2.97 -8.73
CA VAL A 12 18.45 2.05 -7.83
C VAL A 12 17.88 2.84 -6.66
N ARG A 13 16.63 2.58 -6.31
CA ARG A 13 16.01 3.07 -5.08
C ARG A 13 16.11 2.00 -4.02
N VAL A 14 16.79 2.31 -2.91
CA VAL A 14 16.86 1.44 -1.73
C VAL A 14 16.03 2.08 -0.63
N VAL A 15 15.17 1.28 0.00
CA VAL A 15 14.29 1.73 1.09
C VAL A 15 14.62 0.88 2.31
N PHE A 16 15.02 1.56 3.40
CA PHE A 16 15.22 0.94 4.69
C PHE A 16 14.13 1.40 5.67
N ARG A 17 13.62 0.47 6.45
CA ARG A 17 12.79 0.81 7.59
C ARG A 17 13.68 1.36 8.69
N MET A 18 13.22 2.41 9.36
CA MET A 18 13.74 2.85 10.65
C MET A 18 13.01 2.15 11.78
N THR A 19 13.70 1.84 12.86
CA THR A 19 13.07 1.39 14.11
C THR A 19 12.68 2.61 14.95
N ASP A 20 11.77 2.41 15.91
CA ASP A 20 11.21 3.51 16.70
C ASP A 20 12.24 4.18 17.63
N ASP A 21 13.34 3.49 17.94
CA ASP A 21 14.45 3.94 18.75
C ASP A 21 15.58 4.64 17.96
N GLU A 22 15.50 4.60 16.60
CA GLU A 22 16.53 5.23 15.77
C GLU A 22 16.36 6.74 15.68
N ASN A 23 17.49 7.46 15.88
CA ASN A 23 17.52 8.90 15.64
C ASN A 23 17.53 9.21 14.15
N GLU A 24 16.52 9.93 13.67
CA GLU A 24 16.33 10.29 12.24
C GLU A 24 17.56 10.99 11.65
N THR A 25 18.13 11.97 12.37
CA THR A 25 19.28 12.73 11.88
C THR A 25 20.51 11.83 11.70
N VAL A 26 20.69 10.86 12.59
CA VAL A 26 21.81 9.90 12.52
C VAL A 26 21.56 8.90 11.39
N ALA A 27 20.34 8.37 11.28
CA ALA A 27 19.99 7.39 10.26
C ALA A 27 20.13 7.94 8.83
N MET A 28 19.88 9.23 8.63
CA MET A 28 19.98 9.89 7.32
C MET A 28 21.40 10.27 6.92
N LYS A 29 22.41 10.12 7.77
CA LYS A 29 23.80 10.36 7.38
C LYS A 29 24.24 9.37 6.32
N GLU A 30 24.93 9.88 5.29
CA GLU A 30 25.40 9.07 4.17
C GLU A 30 26.24 7.86 4.61
N GLU A 31 27.11 8.05 5.61
CA GLU A 31 27.93 6.97 6.18
C GLU A 31 27.11 5.82 6.72
N ASN A 32 26.00 6.10 7.42
CA ASN A 32 25.11 5.07 7.98
C ASN A 32 24.32 4.36 6.89
N LEU A 33 23.88 5.09 5.86
CA LEU A 33 23.20 4.49 4.71
C LEU A 33 24.14 3.59 3.92
N ARG A 34 25.40 3.99 3.72
CA ARG A 34 26.40 3.15 3.10
C ARG A 34 26.69 1.88 3.90
N ALA A 35 26.76 2.00 5.23
CA ALA A 35 26.92 0.83 6.09
C ALA A 35 25.71 -0.13 5.98
N ARG A 36 24.47 0.37 5.96
CA ARG A 36 23.26 -0.45 5.75
C ARG A 36 23.25 -1.15 4.40
N ILE A 37 23.63 -0.44 3.34
CA ILE A 37 23.74 -1.01 1.99
C ILE A 37 24.78 -2.14 1.99
N SER A 38 25.96 -1.91 2.54
CA SER A 38 27.03 -2.91 2.61
C SER A 38 26.63 -4.12 3.47
N ASN A 39 25.95 -3.90 4.59
CA ASN A 39 25.50 -4.99 5.46
C ASN A 39 24.44 -5.87 4.79
N PHE A 40 23.59 -5.29 3.95
CA PHE A 40 22.51 -6.02 3.29
C PHE A 40 22.99 -6.71 2.00
N PHE A 41 23.75 -6.01 1.15
CA PHE A 41 24.14 -6.50 -0.17
C PHE A 41 25.56 -7.07 -0.21
N GLY A 42 26.35 -6.92 0.86
CA GLY A 42 27.76 -7.26 0.86
C GLY A 42 28.60 -6.26 0.04
N LYS A 43 29.57 -6.76 -0.72
CA LYS A 43 30.41 -5.91 -1.57
C LYS A 43 29.60 -5.41 -2.78
N VAL A 44 29.38 -4.14 -2.86
CA VAL A 44 28.75 -3.47 -4.00
C VAL A 44 29.78 -2.67 -4.80
N PRO A 45 29.60 -2.47 -6.13
CA PRO A 45 30.41 -1.56 -6.92
C PRO A 45 30.37 -0.14 -6.39
N ASP A 46 31.29 0.70 -6.83
CA ASP A 46 31.25 2.14 -6.52
C ASP A 46 29.95 2.75 -7.00
N TYR A 47 29.30 3.50 -6.12
CA TYR A 47 28.02 4.17 -6.41
C TYR A 47 27.98 5.57 -5.79
N LYS A 48 27.16 6.42 -6.40
CA LYS A 48 26.87 7.76 -5.89
C LYS A 48 25.45 7.80 -5.32
N ILE A 49 25.30 8.29 -4.10
CA ILE A 49 23.99 8.58 -3.54
C ILE A 49 23.48 9.89 -4.16
N LYS A 50 22.39 9.82 -4.91
CA LYS A 50 21.79 11.00 -5.58
C LYS A 50 20.89 11.78 -4.62
N THR A 51 20.13 11.07 -3.79
CA THR A 51 19.12 11.68 -2.90
C THR A 51 18.92 10.81 -1.68
N ILE A 52 18.76 11.45 -0.53
CA ILE A 52 18.36 10.83 0.73
C ILE A 52 17.07 11.49 1.18
N GLN A 53 16.05 10.69 1.46
CA GLN A 53 14.74 11.18 1.91
C GLN A 53 14.21 10.33 3.05
N LEU A 54 13.71 11.00 4.09
CA LEU A 54 12.90 10.36 5.10
C LEU A 54 11.44 10.37 4.65
N TYR A 55 10.84 9.20 4.65
CA TYR A 55 9.45 9.01 4.29
C TYR A 55 8.67 8.49 5.50
N ARG A 56 7.66 9.24 5.92
CA ARG A 56 6.78 8.84 7.02
C ARG A 56 5.50 8.24 6.45
N VAL A 57 5.19 7.06 6.94
CA VAL A 57 3.95 6.35 6.59
C VAL A 57 2.87 6.74 7.59
N HIS A 58 1.73 7.15 7.08
CA HIS A 58 0.53 7.40 7.88
C HIS A 58 -0.58 6.46 7.41
N GLN A 59 -1.37 6.00 8.36
CA GLN A 59 -2.56 5.20 8.10
C GLN A 59 -3.74 5.89 8.76
N ARG A 60 -4.60 6.46 7.96
CA ARG A 60 -5.73 7.28 8.41
C ARG A 60 -6.90 7.13 7.46
N VAL A 61 -8.11 7.19 7.99
CA VAL A 61 -9.36 7.24 7.22
C VAL A 61 -10.18 8.41 7.76
N ALA A 62 -10.74 9.22 6.87
CA ALA A 62 -11.64 10.30 7.24
C ALA A 62 -12.91 9.74 7.90
N ASP A 63 -13.48 10.49 8.83
CA ASP A 63 -14.72 10.08 9.53
C ASP A 63 -15.92 9.98 8.58
N THR A 64 -15.93 10.77 7.51
CA THR A 64 -16.89 10.69 6.41
C THR A 64 -16.23 11.08 5.11
N PHE A 65 -16.69 10.48 4.00
CA PHE A 65 -16.21 10.85 2.65
C PHE A 65 -17.14 11.86 1.98
N ARG A 66 -18.24 12.30 2.65
CA ARG A 66 -19.16 13.32 2.17
C ARG A 66 -19.51 14.34 3.27
N VAL A 67 -19.42 15.63 2.94
CA VAL A 67 -20.01 16.70 3.74
C VAL A 67 -20.75 17.65 2.77
N GLY A 68 -22.05 17.57 2.74
CA GLY A 68 -22.87 18.33 1.80
C GLY A 68 -22.52 18.02 0.35
N ARG A 69 -21.90 18.98 -0.36
CA ARG A 69 -21.45 18.83 -1.75
C ARG A 69 -19.96 18.56 -1.89
N ALA A 70 -19.23 18.52 -0.79
CA ALA A 70 -17.83 18.15 -0.78
C ALA A 70 -17.69 16.63 -0.63
N LEU A 71 -16.85 16.04 -1.48
CA LEU A 71 -16.59 14.60 -1.52
C LEU A 71 -15.07 14.36 -1.48
N LEU A 72 -14.65 13.37 -0.71
CA LEU A 72 -13.26 12.91 -0.63
C LEU A 72 -13.10 11.63 -1.43
N VAL A 73 -11.95 11.49 -2.13
CA VAL A 73 -11.64 10.35 -2.99
C VAL A 73 -10.15 10.00 -2.86
N GLY A 74 -9.82 8.72 -2.78
CA GLY A 74 -8.44 8.23 -2.72
C GLY A 74 -7.70 8.77 -1.50
N ASP A 75 -6.45 9.21 -1.67
CA ASP A 75 -5.57 9.65 -0.59
C ASP A 75 -6.11 10.82 0.23
N SER A 76 -7.05 11.60 -0.30
CA SER A 76 -7.76 12.63 0.47
C SER A 76 -8.77 12.06 1.46
N ALA A 77 -9.31 10.87 1.19
CA ALA A 77 -10.29 10.16 2.01
C ALA A 77 -9.62 9.19 2.99
N HIS A 78 -8.61 8.47 2.50
CA HIS A 78 -7.89 7.48 3.28
C HIS A 78 -6.45 7.30 2.78
N ASN A 79 -5.53 7.19 3.71
CA ASN A 79 -4.18 6.71 3.40
C ASN A 79 -3.90 5.43 4.17
N ASN A 80 -3.14 4.57 3.55
CA ASN A 80 -2.69 3.31 4.13
C ASN A 80 -1.17 3.16 3.94
N ASN A 81 -0.56 2.27 4.69
CA ASN A 81 0.83 1.94 4.47
C ASN A 81 1.02 1.33 3.06
N PRO A 82 2.19 1.50 2.43
CA PRO A 82 2.43 1.07 1.05
C PRO A 82 2.52 -0.46 0.89
N SER A 83 2.50 -1.23 1.99
CA SER A 83 2.59 -2.68 1.95
C SER A 83 1.39 -3.27 1.23
N GLY A 84 1.64 -4.07 0.20
CA GLY A 84 0.59 -4.68 -0.62
C GLY A 84 0.12 -3.83 -1.81
N GLY A 85 0.55 -2.56 -1.96
CA GLY A 85 0.29 -1.74 -3.16
C GLY A 85 -1.17 -1.31 -3.34
N MET A 86 -1.94 -1.18 -2.27
CA MET A 86 -3.40 -0.97 -2.31
C MET A 86 -3.83 0.49 -2.53
N GLY A 87 -2.98 1.48 -2.23
CA GLY A 87 -3.38 2.90 -2.20
C GLY A 87 -3.96 3.38 -3.53
N MET A 88 -3.18 3.34 -4.61
CA MET A 88 -3.64 3.76 -5.92
C MET A 88 -4.86 2.96 -6.41
N ASN A 89 -4.85 1.64 -6.21
CA ASN A 89 -5.94 0.77 -6.63
C ASN A 89 -7.24 1.12 -5.90
N SER A 90 -7.19 1.34 -4.58
CA SER A 90 -8.35 1.76 -3.80
C SER A 90 -8.89 3.11 -4.27
N GLY A 91 -8.02 4.09 -4.55
CA GLY A 91 -8.44 5.39 -5.10
C GLY A 91 -9.12 5.28 -6.47
N ILE A 92 -8.68 4.36 -7.34
CA ILE A 92 -9.34 4.08 -8.62
C ILE A 92 -10.75 3.49 -8.39
N HIS A 93 -10.88 2.56 -7.45
CA HIS A 93 -12.19 2.00 -7.09
C HIS A 93 -13.13 3.05 -6.49
N ASP A 94 -12.62 3.95 -5.65
CA ASP A 94 -13.41 5.08 -5.13
C ASP A 94 -13.93 5.96 -6.27
N ALA A 95 -13.05 6.34 -7.19
CA ALA A 95 -13.40 7.17 -8.33
C ALA A 95 -14.44 6.50 -9.23
N ALA A 96 -14.33 5.20 -9.48
CA ALA A 96 -15.28 4.44 -10.26
C ALA A 96 -16.68 4.40 -9.58
N ASN A 97 -16.70 4.09 -8.28
CA ASN A 97 -17.94 4.03 -7.50
C ASN A 97 -18.64 5.41 -7.43
N LEU A 98 -17.86 6.47 -7.20
CA LEU A 98 -18.40 7.83 -7.19
C LEU A 98 -18.94 8.26 -8.56
N THR A 99 -18.19 7.97 -9.63
CA THR A 99 -18.58 8.32 -11.01
C THR A 99 -19.90 7.68 -11.39
N GLU A 100 -20.11 6.41 -11.07
CA GLU A 100 -21.40 5.72 -11.31
C GLU A 100 -22.56 6.46 -10.63
N LYS A 101 -22.41 6.83 -9.35
CA LYS A 101 -23.42 7.54 -8.59
C LYS A 101 -23.69 8.95 -9.13
N LEU A 102 -22.64 9.67 -9.55
CA LEU A 102 -22.79 10.99 -10.19
C LEU A 102 -23.54 10.91 -11.53
N ILE A 103 -23.32 9.88 -12.33
CA ILE A 103 -24.08 9.65 -13.57
C ILE A 103 -25.55 9.39 -13.25
N ARG A 104 -25.87 8.61 -12.23
CA ARG A 104 -27.24 8.33 -11.81
C ARG A 104 -27.95 9.61 -11.34
N ILE A 105 -27.27 10.47 -10.59
CA ILE A 105 -27.81 11.79 -10.18
C ILE A 105 -28.05 12.68 -11.40
N ASN A 106 -27.14 12.72 -12.36
CA ASN A 106 -27.33 13.48 -13.59
C ASN A 106 -28.54 12.97 -14.40
N ASN A 107 -28.91 11.71 -14.26
CA ASN A 107 -30.09 11.10 -14.86
C ASN A 107 -31.37 11.25 -14.00
N GLY A 108 -31.36 12.07 -12.94
CA GLY A 108 -32.50 12.42 -12.12
C GLY A 108 -32.66 11.65 -10.82
N GLU A 109 -31.69 10.83 -10.43
CA GLU A 109 -31.74 10.18 -9.13
C GLU A 109 -31.38 11.15 -8.00
N SER A 110 -31.83 10.84 -6.78
CA SER A 110 -31.56 11.66 -5.59
C SER A 110 -30.06 11.69 -5.28
N ASP A 111 -29.54 12.85 -4.85
CA ASP A 111 -28.14 12.98 -4.42
C ASP A 111 -27.85 12.27 -3.08
N SER A 112 -28.87 11.72 -2.42
CA SER A 112 -28.71 10.87 -1.23
C SER A 112 -27.85 9.61 -1.49
N ILE A 113 -27.77 9.13 -2.75
CA ILE A 113 -26.88 8.02 -3.09
C ILE A 113 -25.38 8.33 -2.89
N LEU A 114 -25.03 9.61 -2.70
CA LEU A 114 -23.66 9.99 -2.32
C LEU A 114 -23.34 9.64 -0.86
N ASP A 115 -24.36 9.46 -0.02
CA ASP A 115 -24.16 8.90 1.32
C ASP A 115 -23.81 7.41 1.24
N ASP A 116 -24.39 6.68 0.28
CA ASP A 116 -24.02 5.30 0.02
C ASP A 116 -22.56 5.20 -0.43
N TYR A 117 -22.12 6.11 -1.34
CA TYR A 117 -20.69 6.21 -1.69
C TYR A 117 -19.80 6.36 -0.45
N SER A 118 -20.14 7.34 0.40
CA SER A 118 -19.36 7.62 1.60
C SER A 118 -19.28 6.40 2.53
N ASN A 119 -20.42 5.74 2.76
CA ASN A 119 -20.51 4.59 3.66
C ASN A 119 -19.77 3.36 3.09
N GLU A 120 -20.07 2.99 1.85
CA GLU A 120 -19.47 1.84 1.17
C GLU A 120 -17.95 1.96 1.11
N ARG A 121 -17.45 3.11 0.61
CA ARG A 121 -16.01 3.25 0.40
C ARG A 121 -15.24 3.43 1.70
N ARG A 122 -15.84 4.11 2.68
CA ARG A 122 -15.23 4.20 4.02
C ARG A 122 -15.18 2.85 4.71
N GLN A 123 -16.26 2.09 4.68
CA GLN A 123 -16.28 0.74 5.24
C GLN A 123 -15.21 -0.13 4.60
N TYR A 124 -15.12 -0.09 3.27
CA TYR A 124 -14.10 -0.84 2.54
C TYR A 124 -12.66 -0.41 2.90
N ALA A 125 -12.41 0.89 3.04
CA ALA A 125 -11.10 1.39 3.45
C ALA A 125 -10.68 0.86 4.83
N VAL A 126 -11.62 0.81 5.79
CA VAL A 126 -11.35 0.33 7.16
C VAL A 126 -11.24 -1.20 7.21
N GLU A 127 -12.23 -1.91 6.67
CA GLU A 127 -12.39 -3.35 6.89
C GLU A 127 -11.55 -4.21 5.93
N SER A 128 -11.20 -3.66 4.75
CA SER A 128 -10.44 -4.41 3.75
C SER A 128 -9.04 -3.86 3.54
N VAL A 129 -8.93 -2.58 3.16
CA VAL A 129 -7.64 -2.00 2.76
C VAL A 129 -6.68 -1.92 3.94
N GLN A 130 -7.12 -1.36 5.08
CA GLN A 130 -6.25 -1.24 6.26
C GLN A 130 -5.86 -2.60 6.80
N LEU A 131 -6.80 -3.52 6.97
CA LEU A 131 -6.50 -4.86 7.48
C LEU A 131 -5.51 -5.61 6.57
N TYR A 132 -5.70 -5.53 5.26
CA TYR A 132 -4.80 -6.19 4.32
C TYR A 132 -3.40 -5.57 4.35
N THR A 133 -3.29 -4.24 4.32
CA THR A 133 -1.99 -3.57 4.34
C THR A 133 -1.25 -3.76 5.66
N ASP A 134 -1.96 -3.84 6.79
CA ASP A 134 -1.39 -4.19 8.09
C ASP A 134 -0.86 -5.63 8.11
N GLN A 135 -1.63 -6.56 7.55
CA GLN A 135 -1.18 -7.94 7.43
C GLN A 135 0.08 -8.04 6.57
N GLN A 136 0.12 -7.35 5.41
CA GLN A 136 1.30 -7.33 4.56
C GLN A 136 2.50 -6.68 5.26
N TYR A 137 2.27 -5.59 5.97
CA TYR A 137 3.32 -4.94 6.77
C TYR A 137 3.88 -5.89 7.83
N ASN A 138 3.01 -6.53 8.61
CA ASN A 138 3.41 -7.49 9.64
C ASN A 138 4.19 -8.67 9.04
N ASN A 139 3.75 -9.18 7.88
CA ASN A 139 4.46 -10.21 7.15
C ASN A 139 5.88 -9.80 6.71
N MET A 140 6.09 -8.52 6.41
CA MET A 140 7.40 -7.99 6.01
C MET A 140 8.36 -7.79 7.20
N VAL A 141 7.80 -7.43 8.37
CA VAL A 141 8.61 -7.14 9.58
C VAL A 141 8.79 -8.32 10.52
N MET A 142 8.23 -9.46 10.19
CA MET A 142 8.39 -10.71 10.94
C MET A 142 9.85 -11.05 11.14
N SER A 143 10.28 -11.16 12.39
CA SER A 143 11.65 -11.52 12.77
C SER A 143 11.77 -12.97 13.21
N ALA A 144 10.73 -13.55 13.81
CA ALA A 144 10.72 -14.92 14.28
C ALA A 144 10.68 -15.92 13.12
N GLU A 145 11.58 -16.91 13.15
CA GLU A 145 11.70 -17.95 12.11
C GLU A 145 10.39 -18.74 11.97
N GLU A 146 9.83 -19.15 13.10
CA GLU A 146 8.58 -19.93 13.14
C GLU A 146 7.38 -19.18 12.51
N GLU A 147 7.33 -17.85 12.63
CA GLU A 147 6.30 -17.02 12.00
C GLU A 147 6.50 -16.96 10.49
N ARG A 148 7.76 -16.82 10.04
CA ARG A 148 8.10 -16.84 8.61
C ARG A 148 7.78 -18.17 7.98
N GLU A 149 8.08 -19.28 8.66
CA GLU A 149 7.75 -20.62 8.20
C GLU A 149 6.24 -20.83 8.07
N ARG A 150 5.46 -20.41 9.07
CA ARG A 150 3.99 -20.48 9.02
C ARG A 150 3.42 -19.69 7.84
N ARG A 151 3.91 -18.46 7.64
CA ARG A 151 3.51 -17.63 6.49
C ARG A 151 3.85 -18.32 5.16
N ASN A 152 5.08 -18.81 5.00
CA ASN A 152 5.54 -19.45 3.78
C ASN A 152 4.74 -20.72 3.48
N LYS A 153 4.42 -21.51 4.51
CA LYS A 153 3.54 -22.67 4.39
C LYS A 153 2.15 -22.29 3.91
N SER A 154 1.52 -21.27 4.52
CA SER A 154 0.21 -20.77 4.11
C SER A 154 0.19 -20.28 2.65
N LEU A 155 1.23 -19.56 2.21
CA LEU A 155 1.34 -19.13 0.81
C LEU A 155 1.53 -20.30 -0.14
N SER A 156 2.32 -21.30 0.22
CA SER A 156 2.52 -22.52 -0.58
C SER A 156 1.22 -23.33 -0.69
N GLU A 157 0.46 -23.45 0.40
CA GLU A 157 -0.84 -24.12 0.40
C GLU A 157 -1.86 -23.37 -0.48
N ALA A 158 -1.88 -22.04 -0.41
CA ALA A 158 -2.72 -21.24 -1.29
C ALA A 158 -2.32 -21.41 -2.76
N ALA A 159 -1.02 -21.41 -3.06
CA ALA A 159 -0.51 -21.55 -4.42
C ALA A 159 -0.76 -22.97 -5.02
N SER A 160 -0.83 -23.99 -4.19
CA SER A 160 -1.04 -25.38 -4.63
C SER A 160 -2.51 -25.76 -4.90
N ASP A 161 -3.45 -24.92 -4.45
CA ASP A 161 -4.89 -25.13 -4.62
C ASP A 161 -5.48 -24.00 -5.49
N PRO A 162 -6.01 -24.30 -6.70
CA PRO A 162 -6.54 -23.26 -7.59
C PRO A 162 -7.66 -22.41 -6.98
N ALA A 163 -8.52 -22.99 -6.13
CA ALA A 163 -9.60 -22.24 -5.48
C ALA A 163 -9.05 -21.28 -4.43
N LYS A 164 -8.10 -21.73 -3.63
CA LYS A 164 -7.41 -20.88 -2.63
C LYS A 164 -6.57 -19.80 -3.30
N ALA A 165 -5.84 -20.15 -4.37
CA ALA A 165 -5.08 -19.19 -5.15
C ALA A 165 -5.99 -18.11 -5.73
N ARG A 166 -7.14 -18.48 -6.29
CA ARG A 166 -8.13 -17.53 -6.81
C ARG A 166 -8.67 -16.61 -5.72
N ALA A 167 -9.05 -17.15 -4.57
CA ALA A 167 -9.53 -16.36 -3.44
C ALA A 167 -8.47 -15.35 -2.95
N TYR A 168 -7.22 -15.80 -2.81
CA TYR A 168 -6.11 -14.93 -2.44
C TYR A 168 -5.90 -13.81 -3.47
N LEU A 169 -5.91 -14.12 -4.77
CA LEU A 169 -5.72 -13.14 -5.84
C LEU A 169 -6.88 -12.15 -5.93
N LEU A 170 -8.12 -12.59 -5.75
CA LEU A 170 -9.30 -11.70 -5.73
C LEU A 170 -9.19 -10.68 -4.59
N ARG A 171 -8.80 -11.12 -3.40
CA ARG A 171 -8.55 -10.22 -2.27
C ARG A 171 -7.42 -9.25 -2.55
N ALA A 172 -6.29 -9.75 -3.03
CA ALA A 172 -5.10 -8.93 -3.33
C ALA A 172 -5.35 -7.91 -4.46
N SER A 173 -6.28 -8.21 -5.37
CA SER A 173 -6.67 -7.32 -6.47
C SER A 173 -7.93 -6.49 -6.18
N MET A 174 -8.48 -6.57 -4.97
CA MET A 174 -9.67 -5.82 -4.55
C MET A 174 -10.92 -6.13 -5.39
N LEU A 175 -11.06 -7.37 -5.85
CA LEU A 175 -12.17 -7.83 -6.70
C LEU A 175 -13.17 -8.73 -5.95
N GLU A 176 -13.00 -8.95 -4.64
CA GLU A 176 -13.92 -9.81 -3.84
C GLU A 176 -15.35 -9.30 -3.83
N GLU A 177 -15.57 -7.99 -3.92
CA GLU A 177 -16.90 -7.36 -3.85
C GLU A 177 -17.70 -7.42 -5.17
N ARG A 178 -17.13 -7.98 -6.23
CA ARG A 178 -17.74 -8.00 -7.57
C ARG A 178 -18.30 -9.36 -8.00
N ILE A 179 -18.45 -10.30 -7.05
CA ILE A 179 -18.95 -11.65 -7.35
C ILE A 179 -20.24 -11.91 -6.59
#